data_41ae1dac0346b0b6e68bff5c2ab1ef3b
#
_entry.id   41ae1dac0346b0b6e68bff5c2ab1ef3b
#
_cell.length_a   1.000
_cell.length_b   1.000
_cell.length_c   1.000
_cell.angle_alpha   90.00
_cell.angle_beta   90.00
_cell.angle_gamma   90.00
#
_symmetry.space_group_name_H-M   'P 1'
#
loop_
_entity.id
_entity.type
_entity.pdbx_description
1 polymer ?
#
loop_
_entity_poly.entity_id
_entity_poly.type
_entity_poly.pdbx_seq_one_letter_code
_entity_poly.pdbx_strand_id
1 'polypeptide(L)'
;MLRATAPFGVRRLGVVALFAIGLAACGGPATPDLSGSRAVTFESRDGVVLEGRLFGDGSTAVVLSHMRPDDQRSWFAFADRLADQGYLVLTYDFRGYCPGGDGGCSQGDLQVSAIWQDVLGAMDFVRSEGATSVALVGASMGGTASLVAAGQQGSDPEVVVTLSAPASIEGLNVDAALLQRVAANKLFIAGVGDAAGAASAEQLYEIAPPPKGPPEIVPADDHGTDLLTGSRGEAVQRIIETYLAQFAPA
;
A
#
# COMPACT_ATOMS: atom_id res chain seq x y z
N MET A 1 -5.03 -98.82 -4.16
CA MET A 1 -6.02 -98.07 -4.96
C MET A 1 -6.48 -96.88 -4.12
N LEU A 2 -5.96 -95.67 -4.24
CA LEU A 2 -6.55 -94.48 -3.74
C LEU A 2 -6.00 -93.30 -4.56
N ARG A 3 -6.91 -92.63 -5.27
CA ARG A 3 -6.60 -91.46 -6.12
C ARG A 3 -6.51 -90.23 -5.21
N ALA A 4 -5.42 -89.45 -5.36
CA ALA A 4 -5.28 -88.14 -4.76
C ALA A 4 -5.84 -87.06 -5.68
N THR A 5 -6.71 -86.23 -5.19
CA THR A 5 -7.29 -85.06 -5.88
C THR A 5 -6.48 -83.81 -5.47
N ALA A 6 -6.00 -83.04 -6.44
CA ALA A 6 -5.29 -81.78 -6.24
C ALA A 6 -6.29 -80.63 -5.98
N PRO A 7 -5.94 -79.64 -5.15
CA PRO A 7 -6.80 -78.50 -4.95
C PRO A 7 -6.51 -77.37 -5.96
N PHE A 8 -7.59 -76.69 -6.36
CA PHE A 8 -7.63 -75.50 -7.21
C PHE A 8 -6.95 -74.27 -6.56
N GLY A 9 -6.01 -73.71 -7.29
CA GLY A 9 -5.37 -72.41 -6.87
C GLY A 9 -6.24 -71.27 -7.26
N VAL A 10 -6.62 -70.43 -6.25
CA VAL A 10 -7.30 -69.14 -6.42
C VAL A 10 -6.26 -68.07 -6.72
N ARG A 11 -6.25 -67.56 -7.95
CA ARG A 11 -5.49 -66.35 -8.32
C ARG A 11 -6.13 -65.11 -7.72
N ARG A 12 -5.49 -64.48 -6.76
CA ARG A 12 -5.84 -63.15 -6.27
C ARG A 12 -5.31 -62.12 -7.28
N LEU A 13 -6.22 -61.39 -7.96
CA LEU A 13 -5.89 -60.15 -8.66
C LEU A 13 -5.62 -59.06 -7.62
N GLY A 14 -4.39 -58.61 -7.56
CA GLY A 14 -4.05 -57.43 -6.80
C GLY A 14 -4.45 -56.18 -7.59
N VAL A 15 -5.39 -55.40 -7.04
CA VAL A 15 -5.70 -54.06 -7.52
C VAL A 15 -4.64 -53.12 -6.99
N VAL A 16 -3.78 -52.63 -7.87
CA VAL A 16 -2.83 -51.55 -7.54
C VAL A 16 -3.59 -50.22 -7.66
N ALA A 17 -3.96 -49.64 -6.54
CA ALA A 17 -4.51 -48.28 -6.51
C ALA A 17 -3.34 -47.30 -6.66
N LEU A 18 -3.23 -46.63 -7.81
CA LEU A 18 -2.34 -45.49 -8.00
C LEU A 18 -2.96 -44.28 -7.26
N PHE A 19 -2.38 -43.94 -6.13
CA PHE A 19 -2.63 -42.66 -5.50
C PHE A 19 -1.87 -41.56 -6.28
N ALA A 20 -2.58 -40.75 -7.05
CA ALA A 20 -2.07 -39.54 -7.63
C ALA A 20 -1.90 -38.51 -6.48
N ILE A 21 -0.68 -38.32 -6.03
CA ILE A 21 -0.33 -37.21 -5.11
C ILE A 21 -0.42 -35.95 -5.92
N GLY A 22 -1.52 -35.20 -5.80
CA GLY A 22 -1.62 -33.84 -6.29
C GLY A 22 -0.59 -32.97 -5.58
N LEU A 23 0.46 -32.53 -6.29
CA LEU A 23 1.30 -31.44 -5.83
C LEU A 23 0.40 -30.19 -5.75
N ALA A 24 -0.02 -29.82 -4.55
CA ALA A 24 -0.49 -28.46 -4.29
C ALA A 24 0.71 -27.54 -4.54
N ALA A 25 0.69 -26.81 -5.66
CA ALA A 25 1.61 -25.72 -5.89
C ALA A 25 1.38 -24.71 -4.76
N CYS A 26 2.36 -24.57 -3.85
CA CYS A 26 2.46 -23.41 -2.97
C CYS A 26 2.68 -22.20 -3.88
N GLY A 27 1.60 -21.51 -4.23
CA GLY A 27 1.69 -20.22 -4.89
C GLY A 27 2.32 -19.26 -3.91
N GLY A 28 3.60 -18.92 -4.13
CA GLY A 28 4.18 -17.71 -3.53
C GLY A 28 3.37 -16.48 -3.97
N PRO A 29 3.53 -15.33 -3.30
CA PRO A 29 2.86 -14.11 -3.72
C PRO A 29 3.15 -13.88 -5.20
N ALA A 30 2.09 -13.69 -5.99
CA ALA A 30 2.22 -13.44 -7.43
C ALA A 30 3.07 -12.18 -7.61
N THR A 31 4.11 -12.27 -8.45
CA THR A 31 4.86 -11.09 -8.86
C THR A 31 3.86 -10.15 -9.55
N PRO A 32 3.77 -8.87 -9.13
CA PRO A 32 2.83 -7.94 -9.74
C PRO A 32 3.13 -7.79 -11.23
N ASP A 33 2.08 -7.76 -12.06
CA ASP A 33 2.22 -7.47 -13.48
C ASP A 33 2.49 -5.96 -13.66
N LEU A 34 3.68 -5.64 -14.12
CA LEU A 34 4.09 -4.25 -14.37
C LEU A 34 3.88 -3.82 -15.83
N SER A 35 3.30 -4.68 -16.69
CA SER A 35 3.12 -4.40 -18.12
C SER A 35 2.22 -3.18 -18.39
N GLY A 36 1.26 -2.91 -17.49
CA GLY A 36 0.37 -1.74 -17.53
C GLY A 36 0.93 -0.47 -16.89
N SER A 37 2.19 -0.48 -16.47
CA SER A 37 2.81 0.64 -15.76
C SER A 37 4.07 1.16 -16.47
N ARG A 38 4.48 2.39 -16.14
CA ARG A 38 5.71 2.99 -16.69
C ARG A 38 6.56 3.60 -15.59
N ALA A 39 7.89 3.44 -15.70
CA ALA A 39 8.83 4.16 -14.86
C ALA A 39 8.79 5.66 -15.18
N VAL A 40 8.88 6.48 -14.15
CA VAL A 40 8.85 7.95 -14.26
C VAL A 40 9.88 8.58 -13.34
N THR A 41 10.27 9.80 -13.67
CA THR A 41 11.04 10.68 -12.78
C THR A 41 10.30 12.01 -12.64
N PHE A 42 10.35 12.59 -11.46
CA PHE A 42 9.76 13.90 -11.20
C PHE A 42 10.54 14.61 -10.09
N GLU A 43 10.31 15.89 -9.91
CA GLU A 43 10.96 16.67 -8.87
C GLU A 43 10.06 16.82 -7.64
N SER A 44 10.65 16.67 -6.45
CA SER A 44 10.05 17.14 -5.21
C SER A 44 9.85 18.66 -5.25
N ARG A 45 9.05 19.22 -4.35
CA ARG A 45 8.81 20.67 -4.36
C ARG A 45 10.05 21.52 -4.07
N ASP A 46 11.09 20.93 -3.48
CA ASP A 46 12.41 21.55 -3.26
C ASP A 46 13.49 21.10 -4.25
N GLY A 47 13.09 20.46 -5.38
CA GLY A 47 13.94 20.19 -6.53
C GLY A 47 14.77 18.91 -6.46
N VAL A 48 14.47 17.99 -5.55
CA VAL A 48 15.12 16.66 -5.53
C VAL A 48 14.46 15.77 -6.57
N VAL A 49 15.24 15.15 -7.46
CA VAL A 49 14.73 14.22 -8.46
C VAL A 49 14.39 12.88 -7.81
N LEU A 50 13.16 12.46 -7.99
CA LEU A 50 12.60 11.23 -7.43
C LEU A 50 12.27 10.22 -8.53
N GLU A 51 12.47 8.95 -8.24
CA GLU A 51 12.07 7.83 -9.08
C GLU A 51 10.73 7.28 -8.65
N GLY A 52 9.90 6.92 -9.62
CA GLY A 52 8.58 6.38 -9.35
C GLY A 52 8.05 5.52 -10.50
N ARG A 53 6.84 5.02 -10.30
CA ARG A 53 6.12 4.25 -11.30
C ARG A 53 4.66 4.68 -11.35
N LEU A 54 4.17 4.89 -12.56
CA LEU A 54 2.80 5.30 -12.82
C LEU A 54 2.00 4.13 -13.38
N PHE A 55 0.82 3.88 -12.82
CA PHE A 55 -0.13 2.85 -13.21
C PHE A 55 -1.46 3.49 -13.62
N GLY A 56 -2.13 2.93 -14.62
CA GLY A 56 -3.42 3.43 -15.09
C GLY A 56 -3.36 4.81 -15.73
N ASP A 57 -4.54 5.40 -16.00
CA ASP A 57 -4.70 6.64 -16.75
C ASP A 57 -5.95 7.46 -16.33
N GLY A 58 -6.48 7.21 -15.13
CA GLY A 58 -7.67 7.88 -14.60
C GLY A 58 -7.51 9.38 -14.35
N SER A 59 -8.61 10.08 -14.18
CA SER A 59 -8.63 11.51 -13.82
C SER A 59 -8.50 11.78 -12.33
N THR A 60 -8.68 10.77 -11.49
CA THR A 60 -8.41 10.81 -10.06
C THR A 60 -7.11 10.07 -9.79
N ALA A 61 -6.13 10.75 -9.21
CA ALA A 61 -4.86 10.15 -8.87
C ALA A 61 -4.81 9.66 -7.41
N VAL A 62 -4.13 8.53 -7.19
CA VAL A 62 -3.76 8.04 -5.86
C VAL A 62 -2.23 8.03 -5.75
N VAL A 63 -1.68 8.82 -4.84
CA VAL A 63 -0.25 8.87 -4.53
C VAL A 63 0.04 7.94 -3.35
N LEU A 64 0.89 6.94 -3.55
CA LEU A 64 1.23 5.89 -2.58
C LEU A 64 2.63 6.13 -1.99
N SER A 65 2.69 6.46 -0.71
CA SER A 65 3.92 6.83 0.01
C SER A 65 4.39 5.70 0.92
N HIS A 66 5.60 5.16 0.65
CA HIS A 66 6.11 3.95 1.32
C HIS A 66 6.57 4.19 2.77
N MET A 67 6.78 3.10 3.51
CA MET A 67 7.34 3.08 4.85
C MET A 67 8.84 2.76 4.82
N ARG A 68 9.49 2.75 5.99
CA ARG A 68 10.81 2.12 6.21
C ARG A 68 10.65 0.73 6.85
N PRO A 69 11.48 -0.26 6.49
CA PRO A 69 12.64 -0.17 5.56
C PRO A 69 12.29 -0.35 4.09
N ASP A 70 11.02 -0.47 3.74
CA ASP A 70 10.52 -0.74 2.40
C ASP A 70 10.73 0.44 1.43
N ASP A 71 10.41 0.19 0.18
CA ASP A 71 10.42 1.12 -0.93
C ASP A 71 9.09 1.05 -1.71
N GLN A 72 8.99 1.78 -2.83
CA GLN A 72 7.77 1.83 -3.66
C GLN A 72 7.23 0.45 -4.08
N ARG A 73 8.07 -0.60 -4.14
CA ARG A 73 7.67 -1.94 -4.57
C ARG A 73 6.65 -2.58 -3.63
N SER A 74 6.64 -2.18 -2.35
CA SER A 74 5.64 -2.65 -1.38
C SER A 74 4.20 -2.27 -1.75
N TRP A 75 4.04 -1.30 -2.65
CA TRP A 75 2.74 -0.83 -3.13
C TRP A 75 2.31 -1.43 -4.48
N PHE A 76 3.20 -2.06 -5.27
CA PHE A 76 2.94 -2.39 -6.67
C PHE A 76 1.66 -3.21 -6.89
N ALA A 77 1.44 -4.25 -6.09
CA ALA A 77 0.23 -5.08 -6.23
C ALA A 77 -1.05 -4.29 -5.93
N PHE A 78 -1.00 -3.38 -4.97
CA PHE A 78 -2.16 -2.53 -4.65
C PHE A 78 -2.33 -1.40 -5.67
N ALA A 79 -1.23 -0.87 -6.23
CA ALA A 79 -1.28 0.13 -7.29
C ALA A 79 -1.92 -0.42 -8.57
N ASP A 80 -1.53 -1.63 -8.99
CA ASP A 80 -2.12 -2.33 -10.12
C ASP A 80 -3.63 -2.55 -9.93
N ARG A 81 -4.02 -3.01 -8.75
CA ARG A 81 -5.42 -3.21 -8.37
C ARG A 81 -6.25 -1.91 -8.38
N LEU A 82 -5.69 -0.77 -7.97
CA LEU A 82 -6.36 0.53 -8.05
C LEU A 82 -6.44 1.03 -9.51
N ALA A 83 -5.40 0.79 -10.31
CA ALA A 83 -5.41 1.12 -11.73
C ALA A 83 -6.51 0.36 -12.49
N ASP A 84 -6.71 -0.92 -12.18
CA ASP A 84 -7.84 -1.72 -12.71
C ASP A 84 -9.22 -1.15 -12.35
N GLN A 85 -9.30 -0.34 -11.28
CA GLN A 85 -10.53 0.36 -10.88
C GLN A 85 -10.67 1.75 -11.52
N GLY A 86 -9.73 2.14 -12.39
CA GLY A 86 -9.78 3.39 -13.15
C GLY A 86 -9.03 4.56 -12.52
N TYR A 87 -8.22 4.34 -11.49
CA TYR A 87 -7.36 5.39 -10.93
C TYR A 87 -6.06 5.56 -11.73
N LEU A 88 -5.53 6.79 -11.71
CA LEU A 88 -4.12 7.04 -12.00
C LEU A 88 -3.34 6.86 -10.71
N VAL A 89 -2.38 5.92 -10.65
CA VAL A 89 -1.70 5.61 -9.40
C VAL A 89 -0.21 5.86 -9.52
N LEU A 90 0.35 6.64 -8.62
CA LEU A 90 1.79 6.88 -8.51
C LEU A 90 2.36 6.20 -7.27
N THR A 91 3.30 5.29 -7.47
CA THR A 91 4.25 4.84 -6.45
C THR A 91 5.58 5.53 -6.67
N TYR A 92 6.33 5.82 -5.63
CA TYR A 92 7.64 6.47 -5.76
C TYR A 92 8.53 6.16 -4.55
N ASP A 93 9.82 6.32 -4.74
CA ASP A 93 10.80 6.25 -3.68
C ASP A 93 11.10 7.65 -3.13
N PHE A 94 11.03 7.81 -1.82
CA PHE A 94 11.44 9.04 -1.16
C PHE A 94 12.91 9.36 -1.44
N ARG A 95 13.28 10.64 -1.29
CA ARG A 95 14.66 11.09 -1.40
C ARG A 95 15.65 10.20 -0.66
N GLY A 96 16.78 9.89 -1.29
CA GLY A 96 17.84 9.06 -0.71
C GLY A 96 17.56 7.55 -0.77
N TYR A 97 16.40 7.11 -1.29
CA TYR A 97 16.14 5.70 -1.53
C TYR A 97 16.68 5.26 -2.88
N CYS A 98 17.36 4.11 -2.87
CA CYS A 98 17.94 3.51 -4.09
C CYS A 98 17.78 1.99 -4.03
N PRO A 99 16.56 1.47 -4.25
CA PRO A 99 16.30 0.03 -4.17
C PRO A 99 16.99 -0.75 -5.29
N GLY A 100 17.39 -0.08 -6.37
CA GLY A 100 17.98 -0.69 -7.55
C GLY A 100 16.94 -1.32 -8.48
N GLY A 101 17.41 -1.94 -9.58
CA GLY A 101 16.56 -2.51 -10.63
C GLY A 101 16.09 -1.46 -11.62
N ASP A 102 14.94 -1.73 -12.26
CA ASP A 102 14.39 -0.87 -13.34
C ASP A 102 13.87 0.48 -12.84
N GLY A 103 13.70 0.66 -11.53
CA GLY A 103 13.17 1.87 -10.91
C GLY A 103 14.21 3.01 -10.78
N GLY A 104 15.51 2.69 -10.87
CA GLY A 104 16.54 3.70 -10.64
C GLY A 104 16.72 4.06 -9.16
N CYS A 105 17.15 5.30 -8.90
CA CYS A 105 17.38 5.83 -7.57
C CYS A 105 16.83 7.24 -7.44
N SER A 106 16.04 7.50 -6.41
CA SER A 106 15.75 8.86 -5.97
C SER A 106 17.02 9.53 -5.47
N GLN A 107 17.23 10.77 -5.88
CA GLN A 107 18.43 11.53 -5.54
C GLN A 107 18.38 12.08 -4.09
N GLY A 108 19.45 12.74 -3.70
CA GLY A 108 19.60 13.35 -2.37
C GLY A 108 19.87 12.33 -1.27
N ASP A 109 19.81 12.83 -0.04
CA ASP A 109 19.94 12.02 1.18
C ASP A 109 18.59 11.90 1.87
N LEU A 110 18.34 10.79 2.55
CA LEU A 110 17.13 10.62 3.34
C LEU A 110 17.10 11.62 4.49
N GLN A 111 16.22 12.60 4.38
CA GLN A 111 15.88 13.56 5.44
C GLN A 111 14.39 13.41 5.75
N VAL A 112 14.06 12.60 6.74
CA VAL A 112 12.65 12.32 7.09
C VAL A 112 11.85 13.58 7.34
N SER A 113 12.45 14.61 7.96
CA SER A 113 11.80 15.91 8.18
C SER A 113 11.44 16.69 6.91
N ALA A 114 11.97 16.30 5.74
CA ALA A 114 11.76 16.97 4.46
C ALA A 114 10.91 16.18 3.45
N ILE A 115 10.64 14.87 3.69
CA ILE A 115 9.93 14.02 2.71
C ILE A 115 8.49 14.44 2.41
N TRP A 116 7.88 15.31 3.20
CA TRP A 116 6.59 15.92 2.86
C TRP A 116 6.66 16.76 1.57
N GLN A 117 7.85 17.28 1.22
CA GLN A 117 8.09 17.99 -0.04
C GLN A 117 8.12 17.02 -1.23
N ASP A 118 8.52 15.76 -0.99
CA ASP A 118 8.44 14.69 -1.99
C ASP A 118 6.99 14.35 -2.29
N VAL A 119 6.14 14.24 -1.25
CA VAL A 119 4.69 14.06 -1.42
C VAL A 119 4.07 15.19 -2.23
N LEU A 120 4.44 16.46 -1.94
CA LEU A 120 3.93 17.61 -2.70
C LEU A 120 4.40 17.55 -4.17
N GLY A 121 5.66 17.18 -4.43
CA GLY A 121 6.15 16.99 -5.80
C GLY A 121 5.41 15.86 -6.53
N ALA A 122 5.12 14.77 -5.83
CA ALA A 122 4.31 13.67 -6.36
C ALA A 122 2.88 14.13 -6.72
N MET A 123 2.25 14.95 -5.88
CA MET A 123 0.94 15.56 -6.20
C MET A 123 1.00 16.48 -7.41
N ASP A 124 2.02 17.33 -7.48
CA ASP A 124 2.22 18.24 -8.61
C ASP A 124 2.47 17.44 -9.92
N PHE A 125 3.25 16.36 -9.83
CA PHE A 125 3.51 15.46 -10.96
C PHE A 125 2.24 14.80 -11.48
N VAL A 126 1.42 14.16 -10.64
CA VAL A 126 0.18 13.51 -11.12
C VAL A 126 -0.82 14.52 -11.69
N ARG A 127 -0.84 15.75 -11.19
CA ARG A 127 -1.63 16.83 -11.81
C ARG A 127 -1.09 17.20 -13.20
N SER A 128 0.23 17.20 -13.40
CA SER A 128 0.82 17.42 -14.73
C SER A 128 0.54 16.29 -15.72
N GLU A 129 0.29 15.09 -15.20
CA GLU A 129 -0.16 13.92 -15.97
C GLU A 129 -1.68 13.94 -16.27
N GLY A 130 -2.40 14.96 -15.82
CA GLY A 130 -3.81 15.17 -16.13
C GLY A 130 -4.79 14.89 -15.00
N ALA A 131 -4.31 14.50 -13.82
CA ALA A 131 -5.21 14.29 -12.68
C ALA A 131 -5.88 15.60 -12.24
N THR A 132 -7.19 15.55 -12.08
CA THR A 132 -8.03 16.66 -11.59
C THR A 132 -8.35 16.54 -10.11
N SER A 133 -8.18 15.35 -9.54
CA SER A 133 -8.39 15.02 -8.13
C SER A 133 -7.21 14.17 -7.63
N VAL A 134 -6.81 14.34 -6.36
CA VAL A 134 -5.68 13.61 -5.77
C VAL A 134 -6.07 13.07 -4.41
N ALA A 135 -5.81 11.78 -4.21
CA ALA A 135 -5.84 11.12 -2.91
C ALA A 135 -4.43 10.72 -2.48
N LEU A 136 -4.15 10.80 -1.19
CA LEU A 136 -2.89 10.37 -0.59
C LEU A 136 -3.13 9.11 0.25
N VAL A 137 -2.33 8.08 0.04
CA VAL A 137 -2.31 6.87 0.88
C VAL A 137 -0.87 6.64 1.31
N GLY A 138 -0.60 6.64 2.60
CA GLY A 138 0.77 6.50 3.10
C GLY A 138 0.90 5.53 4.26
N ALA A 139 2.02 4.81 4.29
CA ALA A 139 2.34 3.86 5.35
C ALA A 139 3.43 4.41 6.28
N SER A 140 3.24 4.26 7.60
CA SER A 140 4.21 4.66 8.64
C SER A 140 4.74 6.09 8.40
N MET A 141 6.04 6.28 8.17
CA MET A 141 6.61 7.61 7.87
C MET A 141 5.96 8.26 6.64
N GLY A 142 5.60 7.47 5.61
CA GLY A 142 4.91 7.97 4.43
C GLY A 142 3.51 8.49 4.74
N GLY A 143 2.80 7.88 5.70
CA GLY A 143 1.52 8.35 6.20
C GLY A 143 1.64 9.68 6.95
N THR A 144 2.66 9.82 7.82
CA THR A 144 2.97 11.08 8.52
C THR A 144 3.32 12.18 7.51
N ALA A 145 4.16 11.87 6.51
CA ALA A 145 4.53 12.81 5.45
C ALA A 145 3.31 13.26 4.63
N SER A 146 2.40 12.34 4.32
CA SER A 146 1.15 12.63 3.60
C SER A 146 0.26 13.61 4.38
N LEU A 147 0.11 13.43 5.70
CA LEU A 147 -0.63 14.37 6.55
C LEU A 147 0.04 15.74 6.61
N VAL A 148 1.38 15.79 6.73
CA VAL A 148 2.12 17.05 6.74
C VAL A 148 1.99 17.76 5.40
N ALA A 149 2.09 17.05 4.28
CA ALA A 149 1.90 17.60 2.93
C ALA A 149 0.47 18.13 2.74
N ALA A 150 -0.54 17.37 3.17
CA ALA A 150 -1.93 17.79 3.07
C ALA A 150 -2.25 19.07 3.86
N GLY A 151 -1.51 19.33 4.94
CA GLY A 151 -1.63 20.57 5.73
C GLY A 151 -0.90 21.80 5.14
N GLN A 152 -0.21 21.65 3.99
CA GLN A 152 0.46 22.77 3.33
C GLN A 152 -0.52 23.56 2.45
N GLN A 153 -0.27 24.87 2.32
CA GLN A 153 -1.11 25.73 1.47
C GLN A 153 -1.07 25.30 0.01
N GLY A 154 -2.24 25.12 -0.61
CA GLY A 154 -2.40 24.75 -2.01
C GLY A 154 -2.12 23.28 -2.32
N SER A 155 -2.04 22.42 -1.30
CA SER A 155 -1.95 20.97 -1.52
C SER A 155 -3.29 20.36 -1.93
N ASP A 156 -4.34 20.64 -1.17
CA ASP A 156 -5.76 20.30 -1.41
C ASP A 156 -6.04 18.87 -1.93
N PRO A 157 -5.60 17.80 -1.24
CA PRO A 157 -6.04 16.45 -1.58
C PRO A 157 -7.49 16.23 -1.13
N GLU A 158 -8.23 15.36 -1.84
CA GLU A 158 -9.61 14.98 -1.47
C GLU A 158 -9.63 14.02 -0.28
N VAL A 159 -8.64 13.12 -0.24
CA VAL A 159 -8.53 12.05 0.74
C VAL A 159 -7.11 11.92 1.24
N VAL A 160 -6.95 11.62 2.53
CA VAL A 160 -5.71 11.13 3.13
C VAL A 160 -6.00 9.88 3.94
N VAL A 161 -5.42 8.75 3.52
CA VAL A 161 -5.46 7.48 4.27
C VAL A 161 -4.07 7.19 4.81
N THR A 162 -3.98 6.80 6.07
CA THR A 162 -2.72 6.39 6.69
C THR A 162 -2.78 4.97 7.23
N LEU A 163 -1.70 4.21 7.05
CA LEU A 163 -1.52 2.87 7.61
C LEU A 163 -0.39 2.94 8.64
N SER A 164 -0.73 2.73 9.92
CA SER A 164 0.23 2.72 11.04
C SER A 164 1.11 3.98 11.13
N ALA A 165 0.59 5.16 10.74
CA ALA A 165 1.37 6.39 10.73
C ALA A 165 1.59 6.92 12.16
N PRO A 166 2.84 7.17 12.60
CA PRO A 166 3.09 7.84 13.87
C PRO A 166 2.72 9.32 13.80
N ALA A 167 2.20 9.87 14.88
CA ALA A 167 1.92 11.32 14.97
C ALA A 167 3.21 12.17 14.91
N SER A 168 4.37 11.56 15.22
CA SER A 168 5.68 12.23 15.14
C SER A 168 6.77 11.23 14.77
N ILE A 169 7.64 11.59 13.83
CA ILE A 169 8.80 10.81 13.43
C ILE A 169 9.90 11.73 12.89
N GLU A 170 11.08 11.70 13.48
CA GLU A 170 12.32 12.33 13.01
C GLU A 170 12.14 13.77 12.45
N GLY A 171 11.41 14.61 13.16
CA GLY A 171 11.17 16.00 12.78
C GLY A 171 9.90 16.25 11.96
N LEU A 172 9.22 15.23 11.48
CA LEU A 172 7.83 15.33 11.04
C LEU A 172 6.91 15.27 12.26
N ASN A 173 5.98 16.23 12.37
CA ASN A 173 5.04 16.29 13.47
C ASN A 173 3.64 16.61 12.95
N VAL A 174 2.67 15.82 13.38
CA VAL A 174 1.25 16.01 13.09
C VAL A 174 0.55 16.33 14.41
N ASP A 175 0.24 17.58 14.58
CA ASP A 175 -0.51 18.10 15.72
C ASP A 175 -1.91 18.60 15.31
N ALA A 176 -2.70 19.00 16.29
CA ALA A 176 -4.03 19.54 16.04
C ALA A 176 -4.02 20.80 15.16
N ALA A 177 -2.99 21.64 15.27
CA ALA A 177 -2.89 22.86 14.46
C ALA A 177 -2.59 22.56 12.99
N LEU A 178 -1.77 21.53 12.71
CA LEU A 178 -1.56 21.03 11.34
C LEU A 178 -2.87 20.44 10.80
N LEU A 179 -3.52 19.56 11.56
CA LEU A 179 -4.72 18.87 11.11
C LEU A 179 -5.91 19.80 10.87
N GLN A 180 -5.98 20.95 11.54
CA GLN A 180 -6.96 22.00 11.24
C GLN A 180 -6.84 22.57 9.81
N ARG A 181 -5.67 22.44 9.19
CA ARG A 181 -5.43 22.87 7.81
C ARG A 181 -5.70 21.77 6.77
N VAL A 182 -5.87 20.52 7.22
CA VAL A 182 -6.17 19.39 6.34
C VAL A 182 -7.67 19.31 6.10
N ALA A 183 -8.12 19.86 4.98
CA ALA A 183 -9.53 19.83 4.57
C ALA A 183 -10.00 18.45 4.08
N ALA A 184 -9.06 17.62 3.61
CA ALA A 184 -9.30 16.27 3.08
C ALA A 184 -10.15 15.38 4.00
N ASN A 185 -10.85 14.41 3.43
CA ASN A 185 -11.41 13.27 4.15
C ASN A 185 -10.26 12.40 4.69
N LYS A 186 -10.25 12.15 6.01
CA LYS A 186 -9.14 11.45 6.69
C LYS A 186 -9.56 10.07 7.18
N LEU A 187 -8.72 9.05 6.95
CA LEU A 187 -8.88 7.72 7.49
C LEU A 187 -7.56 7.23 8.10
N PHE A 188 -7.61 6.73 9.32
CA PHE A 188 -6.46 6.22 10.06
C PHE A 188 -6.63 4.71 10.27
N ILE A 189 -5.71 3.89 9.74
CA ILE A 189 -5.76 2.42 9.79
C ILE A 189 -4.53 1.93 10.54
N ALA A 190 -4.70 0.92 11.40
CA ALA A 190 -3.60 0.21 12.05
C ALA A 190 -3.98 -1.22 12.43
N GLY A 191 -2.99 -2.08 12.63
CA GLY A 191 -3.19 -3.41 13.21
C GLY A 191 -3.30 -3.35 14.73
N VAL A 192 -4.19 -4.16 15.35
CA VAL A 192 -4.32 -4.21 16.82
C VAL A 192 -3.05 -4.71 17.51
N GLY A 193 -2.27 -5.57 16.86
CA GLY A 193 -0.99 -6.06 17.38
C GLY A 193 0.18 -5.09 17.17
N ASP A 194 0.04 -4.13 16.24
CA ASP A 194 0.90 -2.96 16.12
C ASP A 194 0.47 -1.89 17.16
N ALA A 195 0.79 -2.13 18.42
CA ALA A 195 0.30 -1.31 19.53
C ALA A 195 0.66 0.18 19.38
N ALA A 196 1.83 0.50 18.81
CA ALA A 196 2.25 1.89 18.58
C ALA A 196 1.46 2.53 17.43
N GLY A 197 1.25 1.80 16.33
CA GLY A 197 0.44 2.24 15.20
C GLY A 197 -1.02 2.44 15.59
N ALA A 198 -1.61 1.49 16.34
CA ALA A 198 -2.98 1.58 16.83
C ALA A 198 -3.18 2.81 17.74
N ALA A 199 -2.31 2.99 18.74
CA ALA A 199 -2.38 4.13 19.64
C ALA A 199 -2.22 5.47 18.88
N SER A 200 -1.35 5.51 17.86
CA SER A 200 -1.18 6.70 17.03
C SER A 200 -2.40 6.97 16.15
N ALA A 201 -2.99 5.94 15.54
CA ALA A 201 -4.20 6.09 14.73
C ALA A 201 -5.38 6.65 15.56
N GLU A 202 -5.56 6.15 16.79
CA GLU A 202 -6.55 6.68 17.73
C GLU A 202 -6.24 8.13 18.12
N GLN A 203 -4.98 8.44 18.46
CA GLN A 203 -4.54 9.81 18.79
C GLN A 203 -4.79 10.77 17.64
N LEU A 204 -4.39 10.41 16.41
CA LEU A 204 -4.60 11.23 15.22
C LEU A 204 -6.09 11.44 14.94
N TYR A 205 -6.90 10.42 15.14
CA TYR A 205 -8.36 10.54 15.02
C TYR A 205 -8.92 11.53 16.05
N GLU A 206 -8.52 11.43 17.30
CA GLU A 206 -8.98 12.31 18.39
C GLU A 206 -8.75 13.79 18.08
N ILE A 207 -7.55 14.14 17.59
CA ILE A 207 -7.15 15.53 17.34
C ILE A 207 -7.56 16.05 15.95
N ALA A 208 -7.93 15.17 15.01
CA ALA A 208 -8.32 15.57 13.67
C ALA A 208 -9.73 16.17 13.64
N PRO A 209 -9.93 17.35 12.98
CA PRO A 209 -11.28 17.85 12.72
C PRO A 209 -12.00 17.00 11.65
N PRO A 210 -13.34 17.09 11.57
CA PRO A 210 -14.07 16.57 10.40
C PRO A 210 -13.64 17.29 9.10
N PRO A 211 -13.78 16.64 7.90
CA PRO A 211 -14.31 15.30 7.74
C PRO A 211 -13.28 14.20 8.04
N LYS A 212 -13.72 13.14 8.72
CA LYS A 212 -12.90 11.96 9.03
C LYS A 212 -13.78 10.72 9.20
N GLY A 213 -13.30 9.56 8.76
CA GLY A 213 -13.86 8.25 9.11
C GLY A 213 -13.46 7.83 10.53
N PRO A 214 -14.19 6.91 11.18
CA PRO A 214 -13.71 6.29 12.42
C PRO A 214 -12.36 5.59 12.17
N PRO A 215 -11.50 5.47 13.20
CA PRO A 215 -10.25 4.75 13.03
C PRO A 215 -10.52 3.26 12.80
N GLU A 216 -9.82 2.65 11.83
CA GLU A 216 -9.95 1.25 11.49
C GLU A 216 -8.81 0.45 12.14
N ILE A 217 -9.06 -0.03 13.37
CA ILE A 217 -8.11 -0.90 14.07
C ILE A 217 -8.43 -2.35 13.72
N VAL A 218 -7.70 -2.89 12.78
CA VAL A 218 -7.94 -4.22 12.22
C VAL A 218 -7.28 -5.33 13.06
N PRO A 219 -7.87 -6.55 13.14
CA PRO A 219 -7.30 -7.66 13.89
C PRO A 219 -6.11 -8.30 13.15
N ALA A 220 -4.99 -7.59 13.10
CA ALA A 220 -3.72 -7.96 12.48
C ALA A 220 -2.56 -7.51 13.36
N ASP A 221 -1.42 -8.17 13.24
CA ASP A 221 -0.18 -7.81 13.94
C ASP A 221 0.78 -7.01 13.03
N ASP A 222 0.39 -6.85 11.76
CA ASP A 222 1.18 -6.24 10.71
C ASP A 222 1.25 -4.72 10.85
N HIS A 223 2.32 -4.11 10.30
CA HIS A 223 2.58 -2.67 10.31
C HIS A 223 2.62 -2.10 8.89
N GLY A 224 2.05 -0.93 8.68
CA GLY A 224 2.17 -0.18 7.43
C GLY A 224 1.70 -0.97 6.21
N THR A 225 2.53 -1.11 5.18
CA THR A 225 2.21 -1.83 3.94
C THR A 225 2.03 -3.34 4.13
N ASP A 226 2.58 -3.94 5.19
CA ASP A 226 2.39 -5.35 5.50
C ASP A 226 0.91 -5.66 5.81
N LEU A 227 0.15 -4.66 6.27
CA LEU A 227 -1.31 -4.77 6.43
C LEU A 227 -2.03 -5.12 5.14
N LEU A 228 -1.47 -4.81 3.95
CA LEU A 228 -2.07 -5.10 2.65
C LEU A 228 -1.83 -6.54 2.18
N THR A 229 -0.83 -7.22 2.72
CA THR A 229 -0.41 -8.57 2.29
C THR A 229 -0.58 -9.61 3.39
N GLY A 230 -0.75 -9.20 4.63
CA GLY A 230 -0.96 -10.05 5.78
C GLY A 230 -2.30 -10.80 5.77
N SER A 231 -2.61 -11.47 6.86
CA SER A 231 -3.81 -12.31 6.99
C SER A 231 -5.13 -11.55 6.78
N ARG A 232 -5.11 -10.23 6.89
CA ARG A 232 -6.24 -9.31 6.67
C ARG A 232 -6.10 -8.44 5.43
N GLY A 233 -5.10 -8.70 4.59
CA GLY A 233 -4.75 -7.86 3.45
C GLY A 233 -5.94 -7.49 2.57
N GLU A 234 -6.72 -8.47 2.14
CA GLU A 234 -7.95 -8.25 1.35
C GLU A 234 -8.97 -7.34 2.06
N ALA A 235 -9.10 -7.44 3.37
CA ALA A 235 -10.03 -6.60 4.13
C ALA A 235 -9.52 -5.16 4.20
N VAL A 236 -8.23 -4.96 4.46
CA VAL A 236 -7.62 -3.63 4.52
C VAL A 236 -7.66 -2.94 3.16
N GLN A 237 -7.33 -3.66 2.08
CA GLN A 237 -7.44 -3.14 0.71
C GLN A 237 -8.88 -2.66 0.43
N ARG A 238 -9.91 -3.48 0.73
CA ARG A 238 -11.32 -3.10 0.55
C ARG A 238 -11.75 -1.89 1.38
N ILE A 239 -11.22 -1.73 2.59
CA ILE A 239 -11.48 -0.53 3.41
C ILE A 239 -10.97 0.72 2.68
N ILE A 240 -9.73 0.69 2.19
CA ILE A 240 -9.13 1.81 1.45
C ILE A 240 -9.91 2.08 0.16
N GLU A 241 -10.17 1.05 -0.64
CA GLU A 241 -10.93 1.15 -1.91
C GLU A 241 -12.31 1.75 -1.70
N THR A 242 -13.05 1.29 -0.67
CA THR A 242 -14.37 1.82 -0.35
C THR A 242 -14.30 3.29 0.03
N TYR A 243 -13.29 3.69 0.81
CA TYR A 243 -13.10 5.08 1.22
C TYR A 243 -12.71 5.97 0.04
N LEU A 244 -11.82 5.50 -0.84
CA LEU A 244 -11.47 6.19 -2.08
C LEU A 244 -12.70 6.35 -2.98
N ALA A 245 -13.45 5.28 -3.26
CA ALA A 245 -14.64 5.32 -4.10
C ALA A 245 -15.73 6.28 -3.57
N GLN A 246 -15.80 6.49 -2.27
CA GLN A 246 -16.76 7.39 -1.65
C GLN A 246 -16.36 8.87 -1.76
N PHE A 247 -15.08 9.20 -1.60
CA PHE A 247 -14.61 10.57 -1.41
C PHE A 247 -13.66 11.08 -2.49
N ALA A 248 -13.10 10.19 -3.31
CA ALA A 248 -12.25 10.49 -4.46
C ALA A 248 -12.51 9.44 -5.56
N PRO A 249 -13.71 9.37 -6.16
CA PRO A 249 -14.04 8.35 -7.16
C PRO A 249 -13.13 8.46 -8.39
N ALA A 250 -12.86 7.29 -9.04
CA ALA A 250 -12.02 7.16 -10.23
C ALA A 250 -12.63 7.85 -11.47
#